data_3750d642b44169de1230fe1580c1ca18
#
_entry.id   3750d642b44169de1230fe1580c1ca18
#
_cell.length_a   1.000
_cell.length_b   1.000
_cell.length_c   1.000
_cell.angle_alpha   90.00
_cell.angle_beta   90.00
_cell.angle_gamma   90.00
#
_symmetry.space_group_name_H-M   'P 1'
#
loop_
_entity.id
_entity.type
_entity.pdbx_description
1 polymer ?
#
loop_
_entity_poly.entity_id
_entity_poly.type
_entity_poly.pdbx_seq_one_letter_code
_entity_poly.pdbx_strand_id
1 'polypeptide(L)'
;MPSFFEVLKDYLPDKAVLDQRPPFDDNLSQPLFHKGNEIGCITLHGIGGTPANIRVVADALIAKGYTVISPMIPGHGETVRAQNASTGAQWLDAIRASYKRLKDEGCTQVYALGLSLGGILCGLLAEEEHLDGLALICTPIKMKRYLRVARALSPIIPVVGYPESRGGKPAWGDNPYAQMYGGFSTKKLVDLSRLARRLKKNLDKIDCPTLLVSAAQDDKVDPKSIEIFCEGAINTPSVDLAEFDHSPHGCTYGPEREQVAARCAAFVAALVDNHTAASV
;
A
#
# COMPACT_ATOMS: atom_id res chain seq x y z
N MET A 1 -7.40 -34.36 18.57
CA MET A 1 -7.32 -33.03 17.89
C MET A 1 -6.63 -32.10 18.87
N PRO A 2 -5.61 -31.33 18.45
CA PRO A 2 -5.00 -30.35 19.34
C PRO A 2 -6.07 -29.34 19.80
N SER A 3 -5.98 -28.90 21.06
CA SER A 3 -6.90 -27.90 21.58
C SER A 3 -6.73 -26.57 20.84
N PHE A 4 -7.79 -25.74 20.81
CA PHE A 4 -7.72 -24.39 20.23
C PHE A 4 -6.53 -23.59 20.77
N PHE A 5 -6.19 -23.77 22.08
CA PHE A 5 -5.05 -23.11 22.71
C PHE A 5 -3.68 -23.65 22.23
N GLU A 6 -3.59 -24.93 21.88
CA GLU A 6 -2.35 -25.51 21.33
C GLU A 6 -2.11 -25.00 19.90
N VAL A 7 -3.17 -24.92 19.08
CA VAL A 7 -3.11 -24.30 17.75
C VAL A 7 -2.76 -22.81 17.87
N LEU A 8 -3.33 -22.10 18.85
CA LEU A 8 -3.06 -20.67 19.05
C LEU A 8 -1.61 -20.40 19.46
N LYS A 9 -1.02 -21.25 20.31
CA LYS A 9 0.40 -21.14 20.69
C LYS A 9 1.31 -21.13 19.47
N ASP A 10 0.89 -21.83 18.41
CA ASP A 10 1.66 -21.88 17.17
C ASP A 10 1.61 -20.60 16.34
N TYR A 11 0.66 -19.73 16.57
CA TYR A 11 0.51 -18.43 15.91
C TYR A 11 0.88 -17.23 16.79
N LEU A 12 1.18 -17.46 18.09
CA LEU A 12 1.67 -16.37 18.95
C LEU A 12 3.18 -16.20 18.73
N PRO A 13 3.64 -15.05 18.27
CA PRO A 13 5.07 -14.80 18.10
C PRO A 13 5.74 -14.77 19.45
N ASP A 14 6.99 -15.22 19.52
CA ASP A 14 7.85 -15.00 20.68
C ASP A 14 7.92 -13.48 20.96
N LYS A 15 7.87 -13.09 22.24
CA LYS A 15 8.01 -11.68 22.65
C LYS A 15 9.29 -11.04 22.08
N ALA A 16 10.36 -11.81 21.99
CA ALA A 16 11.62 -11.36 21.41
C ALA A 16 11.46 -10.91 19.95
N VAL A 17 10.62 -11.58 19.16
CA VAL A 17 10.37 -11.23 17.74
C VAL A 17 9.59 -9.90 17.63
N LEU A 18 8.78 -9.56 18.63
CA LEU A 18 7.99 -8.30 18.62
C LEU A 18 8.86 -7.06 18.84
N ASP A 19 9.99 -7.22 19.51
CA ASP A 19 10.90 -6.15 19.91
C ASP A 19 12.14 -6.06 19.02
N GLN A 20 12.30 -6.98 18.07
CA GLN A 20 13.40 -6.97 17.11
C GLN A 20 12.95 -6.35 15.79
N ARG A 21 13.79 -5.45 15.26
CA ARG A 21 13.65 -5.01 13.88
C ARG A 21 14.03 -6.17 12.96
N PRO A 22 13.20 -6.54 11.99
CA PRO A 22 13.60 -7.50 10.97
C PRO A 22 14.88 -7.06 10.25
N PRO A 23 15.65 -7.98 9.68
CA PRO A 23 16.86 -7.67 8.91
C PRO A 23 16.47 -7.05 7.55
N PHE A 24 15.93 -5.83 7.57
CA PHE A 24 15.63 -5.08 6.37
C PHE A 24 16.91 -4.61 5.68
N ASP A 25 16.93 -4.66 4.35
CA ASP A 25 17.95 -3.99 3.56
C ASP A 25 17.76 -2.47 3.66
N ASP A 26 18.64 -1.80 4.37
CA ASP A 26 18.53 -0.36 4.62
C ASP A 26 18.61 0.49 3.34
N ASN A 27 19.21 -0.02 2.25
CA ASN A 27 19.25 0.70 0.97
C ASN A 27 17.88 0.74 0.27
N LEU A 28 17.05 -0.28 0.49
CA LEU A 28 15.71 -0.39 -0.13
C LEU A 28 14.59 0.03 0.80
N SER A 29 14.75 -0.21 2.12
CA SER A 29 13.70 0.00 3.11
C SER A 29 13.55 1.46 3.56
N GLN A 30 14.57 2.31 3.35
CA GLN A 30 14.51 3.72 3.78
C GLN A 30 13.51 4.54 2.96
N PRO A 31 12.97 5.63 3.54
CA PRO A 31 12.20 6.60 2.78
C PRO A 31 12.99 7.10 1.57
N LEU A 32 12.31 7.23 0.44
CA LEU A 32 12.91 7.72 -0.81
C LEU A 32 12.37 9.12 -1.12
N PHE A 33 13.26 10.01 -1.49
CA PHE A 33 12.94 11.26 -2.19
C PHE A 33 13.90 11.43 -3.37
N HIS A 34 13.34 11.54 -4.56
CA HIS A 34 14.06 11.82 -5.78
C HIS A 34 13.50 13.09 -6.41
N LYS A 35 14.32 14.10 -6.61
CA LYS A 35 13.95 15.32 -7.33
C LYS A 35 14.12 15.10 -8.83
N GLY A 36 13.02 15.21 -9.56
CA GLY A 36 12.96 15.20 -11.02
C GLY A 36 12.35 16.51 -11.54
N ASN A 37 11.44 16.40 -12.51
CA ASN A 37 10.71 17.51 -13.09
C ASN A 37 9.52 17.95 -12.19
N GLU A 38 8.63 18.79 -12.72
CA GLU A 38 7.43 19.32 -12.03
C GLU A 38 6.28 18.32 -11.87
N ILE A 39 6.46 17.08 -12.31
CA ILE A 39 5.50 16.00 -12.11
C ILE A 39 5.84 15.28 -10.83
N GLY A 40 5.00 15.39 -9.81
CA GLY A 40 5.19 14.78 -8.50
C GLY A 40 4.45 13.45 -8.37
N CYS A 41 5.13 12.41 -7.90
CA CYS A 41 4.52 11.10 -7.64
C CYS A 41 4.75 10.68 -6.18
N ILE A 42 3.67 10.36 -5.48
CA ILE A 42 3.72 9.69 -4.17
C ILE A 42 3.59 8.19 -4.40
N THR A 43 4.52 7.39 -3.89
CA THR A 43 4.40 5.93 -3.88
C THR A 43 4.34 5.41 -2.45
N LEU A 44 3.33 4.58 -2.12
CA LEU A 44 3.07 4.20 -0.74
C LEU A 44 2.97 2.69 -0.56
N HIS A 45 3.77 2.15 0.36
CA HIS A 45 3.81 0.72 0.67
C HIS A 45 2.59 0.24 1.47
N GLY A 46 2.43 -1.08 1.58
CA GLY A 46 1.36 -1.73 2.32
C GLY A 46 1.62 -1.85 3.83
N ILE A 47 0.61 -2.34 4.55
CA ILE A 47 0.72 -2.60 6.00
C ILE A 47 1.78 -3.67 6.28
N GLY A 48 2.61 -3.43 7.28
CA GLY A 48 3.70 -4.34 7.68
C GLY A 48 4.92 -4.31 6.76
N GLY A 49 4.89 -3.53 5.69
CA GLY A 49 5.98 -3.39 4.74
C GLY A 49 6.86 -2.16 4.95
N THR A 50 7.70 -1.89 3.96
CA THR A 50 8.60 -0.74 3.89
C THR A 50 8.55 -0.15 2.47
N PRO A 51 9.18 1.00 2.18
CA PRO A 51 9.31 1.52 0.82
C PRO A 51 9.87 0.52 -0.19
N ALA A 52 10.64 -0.50 0.24
CA ALA A 52 11.09 -1.60 -0.62
C ALA A 52 9.93 -2.27 -1.37
N ASN A 53 8.76 -2.40 -0.73
CA ASN A 53 7.61 -3.11 -1.33
C ASN A 53 6.98 -2.39 -2.53
N ILE A 54 7.26 -1.10 -2.73
CA ILE A 54 6.79 -0.31 -3.86
C ILE A 54 7.94 0.27 -4.68
N ARG A 55 9.17 -0.13 -4.37
CA ARG A 55 10.40 0.43 -4.94
C ARG A 55 10.47 0.32 -6.45
N VAL A 56 10.08 -0.81 -7.03
CA VAL A 56 10.11 -1.02 -8.49
C VAL A 56 9.18 -0.04 -9.21
N VAL A 57 8.01 0.27 -8.61
CA VAL A 57 7.10 1.30 -9.13
C VAL A 57 7.73 2.70 -9.01
N ALA A 58 8.35 3.02 -7.88
CA ALA A 58 9.03 4.30 -7.68
C ALA A 58 10.17 4.48 -8.70
N ASP A 59 11.00 3.46 -8.90
CA ASP A 59 12.12 3.50 -9.86
C ASP A 59 11.64 3.66 -11.31
N ALA A 60 10.51 3.06 -11.69
CA ALA A 60 9.90 3.23 -13.01
C ALA A 60 9.42 4.68 -13.25
N LEU A 61 8.90 5.35 -12.21
CA LEU A 61 8.50 6.76 -12.28
C LEU A 61 9.73 7.68 -12.31
N ILE A 62 10.77 7.37 -11.55
CA ILE A 62 12.06 8.08 -11.59
C ILE A 62 12.67 8.00 -12.99
N ALA A 63 12.63 6.82 -13.62
CA ALA A 63 13.11 6.63 -14.99
C ALA A 63 12.36 7.48 -16.05
N LYS A 64 11.15 7.96 -15.72
CA LYS A 64 10.40 8.95 -16.51
C LYS A 64 10.81 10.40 -16.23
N GLY A 65 11.74 10.63 -15.30
CA GLY A 65 12.20 11.95 -14.92
C GLY A 65 11.30 12.67 -13.91
N TYR A 66 10.37 11.97 -13.27
CA TYR A 66 9.44 12.56 -12.32
C TYR A 66 10.06 12.76 -10.94
N THR A 67 9.54 13.72 -10.17
CA THR A 67 9.85 13.89 -8.75
C THR A 67 9.07 12.84 -7.96
N VAL A 68 9.76 11.97 -7.22
CA VAL A 68 9.14 10.84 -6.52
C VAL A 68 9.42 10.91 -5.03
N ILE A 69 8.37 10.73 -4.23
CA ILE A 69 8.46 10.56 -2.78
C ILE A 69 7.82 9.23 -2.36
N SER A 70 8.58 8.41 -1.61
CA SER A 70 8.12 7.16 -1.03
C SER A 70 8.38 7.20 0.48
N PRO A 71 7.44 7.71 1.29
CA PRO A 71 7.64 7.85 2.72
C PRO A 71 7.57 6.51 3.44
N MET A 72 8.21 6.42 4.60
CA MET A 72 7.92 5.37 5.57
C MET A 72 6.62 5.70 6.30
N ILE A 73 5.64 4.82 6.26
CA ILE A 73 4.42 4.94 7.06
C ILE A 73 4.82 4.83 8.56
N PRO A 74 4.40 5.75 9.44
CA PRO A 74 4.78 5.73 10.85
C PRO A 74 4.58 4.37 11.53
N GLY A 75 5.58 3.95 12.30
CA GLY A 75 5.61 2.65 12.98
C GLY A 75 6.02 1.47 12.09
N HIS A 76 6.23 1.69 10.78
CA HIS A 76 6.77 0.68 9.87
C HIS A 76 8.30 0.80 9.77
N GLY A 77 8.95 -0.25 9.26
CA GLY A 77 10.41 -0.29 9.14
C GLY A 77 11.19 -0.46 10.46
N GLU A 78 10.50 -0.59 11.59
CA GLU A 78 11.06 -0.72 12.93
C GLU A 78 10.72 -2.08 13.54
N THR A 79 9.98 -2.09 14.65
CA THR A 79 9.51 -3.30 15.34
C THR A 79 8.00 -3.46 15.23
N VAL A 80 7.49 -4.65 15.45
CA VAL A 80 6.03 -4.88 15.53
C VAL A 80 5.42 -4.05 16.67
N ARG A 81 6.17 -3.79 17.74
CA ARG A 81 5.74 -2.93 18.85
C ARG A 81 5.58 -1.47 18.40
N ALA A 82 6.53 -0.94 17.63
CA ALA A 82 6.43 0.41 17.06
C ALA A 82 5.22 0.53 16.11
N GLN A 83 4.99 -0.49 15.27
CA GLN A 83 3.79 -0.53 14.42
C GLN A 83 2.51 -0.53 15.26
N ASN A 84 2.45 -1.30 16.34
CA ASN A 84 1.29 -1.34 17.25
C ASN A 84 1.03 0.01 17.92
N ALA A 85 2.07 0.79 18.22
CA ALA A 85 1.96 2.11 18.83
C ALA A 85 1.51 3.19 17.84
N SER A 86 1.74 3.01 16.54
CA SER A 86 1.29 3.96 15.51
C SER A 86 -0.23 3.96 15.34
N THR A 87 -0.78 4.99 14.73
CA THR A 87 -2.22 5.17 14.53
C THR A 87 -2.56 5.44 13.07
N GLY A 88 -3.79 5.12 12.66
CA GLY A 88 -4.29 5.45 11.33
C GLY A 88 -4.28 6.96 11.03
N ALA A 89 -4.39 7.81 12.03
CA ALA A 89 -4.26 9.27 11.88
C ALA A 89 -2.83 9.66 11.49
N GLN A 90 -1.83 9.14 12.21
CA GLN A 90 -0.41 9.37 11.87
C GLN A 90 -0.06 8.86 10.46
N TRP A 91 -0.68 7.74 10.02
CA TRP A 91 -0.48 7.23 8.66
C TRP A 91 -1.01 8.20 7.60
N LEU A 92 -2.20 8.77 7.85
CA LEU A 92 -2.80 9.76 6.94
C LEU A 92 -1.99 11.06 6.95
N ASP A 93 -1.49 11.51 8.11
CA ASP A 93 -0.64 12.70 8.19
C ASP A 93 0.68 12.54 7.42
N ALA A 94 1.24 11.34 7.36
CA ALA A 94 2.46 11.09 6.59
C ALA A 94 2.26 11.27 5.07
N ILE A 95 1.11 10.84 4.52
CA ILE A 95 0.83 11.05 3.09
C ILE A 95 0.48 12.52 2.79
N ARG A 96 -0.25 13.19 3.68
CA ARG A 96 -0.51 14.64 3.58
C ARG A 96 0.79 15.45 3.56
N ALA A 97 1.74 15.09 4.45
CA ALA A 97 3.06 15.72 4.48
C ALA A 97 3.84 15.46 3.17
N SER A 98 3.68 14.29 2.56
CA SER A 98 4.29 13.96 1.27
C SER A 98 3.70 14.79 0.14
N TYR A 99 2.38 14.96 0.09
CA TYR A 99 1.70 15.83 -0.87
C TYR A 99 2.18 17.28 -0.72
N LYS A 100 2.12 17.81 0.49
CA LYS A 100 2.61 19.16 0.77
C LYS A 100 4.06 19.35 0.33
N ARG A 101 4.94 18.38 0.62
CA ARG A 101 6.33 18.45 0.19
C ARG A 101 6.47 18.52 -1.33
N LEU A 102 5.72 17.74 -2.10
CA LEU A 102 5.76 17.83 -3.55
C LEU A 102 5.31 19.21 -4.05
N LYS A 103 4.27 19.79 -3.44
CA LYS A 103 3.84 21.16 -3.77
C LYS A 103 4.90 22.21 -3.40
N ASP A 104 5.54 22.09 -2.24
CA ASP A 104 6.64 22.98 -1.81
C ASP A 104 7.89 22.84 -2.73
N GLU A 105 8.10 21.65 -3.32
CA GLU A 105 9.16 21.40 -4.32
C GLU A 105 8.81 21.92 -5.73
N GLY A 106 7.65 22.54 -5.90
CA GLY A 106 7.20 23.15 -7.16
C GLY A 106 6.52 22.18 -8.12
N CYS A 107 6.06 21.00 -7.65
CA CYS A 107 5.30 20.10 -8.50
C CYS A 107 3.94 20.72 -8.85
N THR A 108 3.66 20.84 -10.13
CA THR A 108 2.40 21.38 -10.68
C THR A 108 1.33 20.31 -10.74
N GLN A 109 1.70 19.08 -11.11
CA GLN A 109 0.83 17.90 -11.13
C GLN A 109 1.27 16.91 -10.04
N VAL A 110 0.31 16.26 -9.38
CA VAL A 110 0.59 15.28 -8.31
C VAL A 110 -0.23 14.01 -8.53
N TYR A 111 0.48 12.89 -8.57
CA TYR A 111 -0.06 11.54 -8.71
C TYR A 111 0.20 10.74 -7.43
N ALA A 112 -0.77 9.92 -7.00
CA ALA A 112 -0.60 9.06 -5.84
C ALA A 112 -0.85 7.59 -6.20
N LEU A 113 0.15 6.74 -5.89
CA LEU A 113 0.13 5.31 -6.19
C LEU A 113 0.38 4.51 -4.91
N GLY A 114 -0.52 3.60 -4.56
CA GLY A 114 -0.40 2.90 -3.28
C GLY A 114 -0.77 1.43 -3.32
N LEU A 115 0.06 0.61 -2.65
CA LEU A 115 -0.19 -0.81 -2.44
C LEU A 115 -1.03 -1.02 -1.18
N SER A 116 -2.15 -1.72 -1.26
CA SER A 116 -2.92 -2.20 -0.11
C SER A 116 -3.33 -1.06 0.84
N LEU A 117 -2.80 -0.99 2.07
CA LEU A 117 -2.95 0.16 2.97
C LEU A 117 -2.55 1.47 2.28
N GLY A 118 -1.43 1.44 1.53
CA GLY A 118 -0.98 2.60 0.75
C GLY A 118 -2.04 3.09 -0.22
N GLY A 119 -2.75 2.19 -0.89
CA GLY A 119 -3.86 2.54 -1.77
C GLY A 119 -5.04 3.17 -1.03
N ILE A 120 -5.37 2.66 0.18
CA ILE A 120 -6.39 3.30 1.02
C ILE A 120 -5.99 4.73 1.37
N LEU A 121 -4.73 4.95 1.77
CA LEU A 121 -4.23 6.28 2.15
C LEU A 121 -4.18 7.23 0.94
N CYS A 122 -3.79 6.74 -0.25
CA CYS A 122 -3.84 7.51 -1.49
C CYS A 122 -5.28 7.91 -1.85
N GLY A 123 -6.24 7.00 -1.75
CA GLY A 123 -7.65 7.31 -1.97
C GLY A 123 -8.21 8.30 -0.95
N LEU A 124 -7.78 8.22 0.33
CA LEU A 124 -8.16 9.20 1.36
C LEU A 124 -7.51 10.57 1.13
N LEU A 125 -6.32 10.62 0.55
CA LEU A 125 -5.71 11.89 0.13
C LEU A 125 -6.52 12.51 -1.02
N ALA A 126 -6.95 11.71 -1.99
CA ALA A 126 -7.80 12.17 -3.10
C ALA A 126 -9.19 12.67 -2.66
N GLU A 127 -9.65 12.32 -1.44
CA GLU A 127 -10.85 12.93 -0.84
C GLU A 127 -10.62 14.37 -0.37
N GLU A 128 -9.38 14.74 -0.08
CA GLU A 128 -8.98 15.95 0.63
C GLU A 128 -8.23 16.94 -0.25
N GLU A 129 -7.46 16.44 -1.21
CA GLU A 129 -6.54 17.21 -2.05
C GLU A 129 -6.78 16.85 -3.53
N HIS A 130 -6.58 17.82 -4.41
CA HIS A 130 -6.62 17.57 -5.84
C HIS A 130 -5.42 16.75 -6.29
N LEU A 131 -5.70 15.60 -6.92
CA LEU A 131 -4.71 14.75 -7.57
C LEU A 131 -4.96 14.72 -9.08
N ASP A 132 -3.91 14.70 -9.87
CA ASP A 132 -3.99 14.56 -11.32
C ASP A 132 -4.19 13.10 -11.77
N GLY A 133 -3.99 12.16 -10.86
CA GLY A 133 -4.31 10.74 -11.05
C GLY A 133 -4.00 9.88 -9.82
N LEU A 134 -4.71 8.77 -9.73
CA LEU A 134 -4.69 7.85 -8.60
C LEU A 134 -4.46 6.41 -9.06
N ALA A 135 -3.54 5.66 -8.45
CA ALA A 135 -3.41 4.23 -8.68
C ALA A 135 -3.63 3.44 -7.38
N LEU A 136 -4.67 2.64 -7.36
CA LEU A 136 -5.07 1.78 -6.24
C LEU A 136 -4.63 0.35 -6.52
N ILE A 137 -3.50 -0.07 -5.92
CA ILE A 137 -2.88 -1.37 -6.19
C ILE A 137 -3.30 -2.35 -5.09
N CYS A 138 -4.00 -3.42 -5.44
CA CYS A 138 -4.51 -4.44 -4.51
C CYS A 138 -5.14 -3.80 -3.25
N THR A 139 -5.98 -2.77 -3.45
CA THR A 139 -6.51 -1.93 -2.37
C THR A 139 -7.74 -2.55 -1.72
N PRO A 140 -7.74 -2.86 -0.41
CA PRO A 140 -8.82 -3.58 0.25
C PRO A 140 -9.98 -2.65 0.66
N ILE A 141 -10.78 -2.17 -0.29
CA ILE A 141 -12.05 -1.49 -0.01
C ILE A 141 -12.99 -2.47 0.70
N LYS A 142 -12.91 -3.74 0.32
CA LYS A 142 -13.52 -4.88 1.01
C LYS A 142 -12.46 -5.94 1.28
N MET A 143 -12.29 -6.30 2.55
CA MET A 143 -11.34 -7.35 2.96
C MET A 143 -11.98 -8.74 2.92
N LYS A 144 -11.18 -9.77 2.66
CA LYS A 144 -11.58 -11.19 2.82
C LYS A 144 -12.14 -11.46 4.21
N ARG A 145 -13.04 -12.44 4.30
CA ARG A 145 -13.78 -12.76 5.54
C ARG A 145 -12.87 -13.08 6.72
N TYR A 146 -11.80 -13.83 6.51
CA TYR A 146 -10.90 -14.25 7.59
C TYR A 146 -10.17 -13.07 8.24
N LEU A 147 -9.81 -12.03 7.48
CA LEU A 147 -9.22 -10.80 8.04
C LEU A 147 -10.21 -10.03 8.92
N ARG A 148 -11.51 -10.10 8.59
CA ARG A 148 -12.56 -9.51 9.44
C ARG A 148 -12.70 -10.26 10.75
N VAL A 149 -12.55 -11.59 10.74
CA VAL A 149 -12.53 -12.43 11.95
C VAL A 149 -11.28 -12.14 12.79
N ALA A 150 -10.09 -12.11 12.16
CA ALA A 150 -8.84 -11.76 12.84
C ALA A 150 -8.92 -10.38 13.52
N ARG A 151 -9.53 -9.39 12.85
CA ARG A 151 -9.81 -8.09 13.46
C ARG A 151 -10.70 -8.18 14.69
N ALA A 152 -11.76 -8.98 14.66
CA ALA A 152 -12.66 -9.16 15.80
C ALA A 152 -11.96 -9.80 17.00
N LEU A 153 -10.96 -10.65 16.76
CA LEU A 153 -10.16 -11.32 17.78
C LEU A 153 -8.98 -10.45 18.29
N SER A 154 -8.76 -9.27 17.74
CA SER A 154 -7.62 -8.41 18.07
C SER A 154 -7.45 -8.04 19.55
N PRO A 155 -8.50 -7.96 20.40
CA PRO A 155 -8.34 -7.74 21.84
C PRO A 155 -7.68 -8.92 22.55
N ILE A 156 -7.84 -10.13 22.00
CA ILE A 156 -7.35 -11.39 22.62
C ILE A 156 -6.03 -11.80 21.97
N ILE A 157 -5.93 -11.64 20.63
CA ILE A 157 -4.78 -12.03 19.83
C ILE A 157 -4.23 -10.77 19.14
N PRO A 158 -3.37 -10.00 19.82
CA PRO A 158 -2.92 -8.70 19.30
C PRO A 158 -1.94 -8.81 18.12
N VAL A 159 -1.26 -9.95 17.99
CA VAL A 159 -0.30 -10.22 16.91
C VAL A 159 -0.40 -11.69 16.51
N VAL A 160 -0.34 -11.94 15.19
CA VAL A 160 -0.22 -13.28 14.62
C VAL A 160 1.12 -13.34 13.90
N GLY A 161 1.96 -14.32 14.27
CA GLY A 161 3.21 -14.61 13.56
C GLY A 161 2.94 -15.30 12.23
N TYR A 162 3.72 -14.98 11.20
CA TYR A 162 3.74 -15.80 10.00
C TYR A 162 4.48 -17.11 10.30
N PRO A 163 4.04 -18.26 9.75
CA PRO A 163 4.72 -19.54 9.97
C PRO A 163 6.22 -19.51 9.60
N GLU A 164 6.55 -18.68 8.61
CA GLU A 164 7.92 -18.47 8.12
C GLU A 164 8.81 -17.72 9.13
N SER A 165 8.25 -16.94 10.06
CA SER A 165 9.00 -16.25 11.11
C SER A 165 9.64 -17.18 12.14
N ARG A 166 9.36 -18.48 12.08
CA ARG A 166 9.90 -19.52 12.95
C ARG A 166 11.12 -20.26 12.39
N GLY A 167 11.88 -19.59 11.51
CA GLY A 167 13.07 -20.16 10.88
C GLY A 167 12.85 -20.73 9.48
N GLY A 168 11.65 -20.55 8.94
CA GLY A 168 11.37 -20.76 7.52
C GLY A 168 11.89 -19.58 6.68
N LYS A 169 12.31 -19.86 5.45
CA LYS A 169 12.60 -18.78 4.48
C LYS A 169 11.31 -18.00 4.23
N PRO A 170 11.37 -16.66 4.06
CA PRO A 170 10.22 -15.87 3.64
C PRO A 170 9.56 -16.50 2.40
N ALA A 171 8.23 -16.42 2.29
CA ALA A 171 7.48 -16.97 1.15
C ALA A 171 8.00 -16.49 -0.22
N TRP A 172 8.76 -15.41 -0.22
CA TRP A 172 9.34 -14.73 -1.39
C TRP A 172 10.81 -15.06 -1.64
N GLY A 173 11.41 -15.99 -0.87
CA GLY A 173 12.81 -16.36 -1.00
C GLY A 173 13.78 -15.19 -0.77
N ASP A 174 14.79 -15.06 -1.64
CA ASP A 174 15.81 -14.00 -1.57
C ASP A 174 15.35 -12.70 -2.26
N ASN A 175 14.06 -12.45 -2.40
CA ASN A 175 13.52 -11.23 -3.04
C ASN A 175 13.79 -10.00 -2.15
N PRO A 176 14.68 -9.08 -2.53
CA PRO A 176 15.08 -7.94 -1.69
C PRO A 176 13.96 -6.91 -1.51
N TYR A 177 12.95 -6.95 -2.35
CA TYR A 177 11.79 -6.04 -2.28
C TYR A 177 10.70 -6.54 -1.32
N ALA A 178 10.71 -7.82 -0.94
CA ALA A 178 9.69 -8.42 -0.08
C ALA A 178 10.00 -8.21 1.41
N GLN A 179 10.26 -6.97 1.81
CA GLN A 179 10.63 -6.62 3.18
C GLN A 179 9.39 -6.36 4.03
N MET A 180 9.07 -7.32 4.87
CA MET A 180 7.92 -7.31 5.76
C MET A 180 8.28 -7.82 7.15
N TYR A 181 7.45 -7.48 8.14
CA TYR A 181 7.57 -8.07 9.47
C TYR A 181 7.34 -9.59 9.44
N GLY A 182 8.00 -10.32 10.34
CA GLY A 182 7.74 -11.75 10.57
C GLY A 182 6.40 -12.04 11.26
N GLY A 183 5.56 -11.04 11.47
CA GLY A 183 4.26 -11.14 12.08
C GLY A 183 3.33 -10.02 11.70
N PHE A 184 2.06 -10.19 12.00
CA PHE A 184 1.00 -9.28 11.63
C PHE A 184 0.24 -8.77 12.86
N SER A 185 0.17 -7.45 13.03
CA SER A 185 -0.62 -6.85 14.09
C SER A 185 -2.12 -6.87 13.77
N THR A 186 -2.87 -7.69 14.47
CA THR A 186 -4.32 -7.73 14.35
C THR A 186 -4.99 -6.44 14.83
N LYS A 187 -4.35 -5.71 15.78
CA LYS A 187 -4.82 -4.37 16.19
C LYS A 187 -4.82 -3.40 15.03
N LYS A 188 -3.83 -3.48 14.14
CA LYS A 188 -3.73 -2.60 12.97
C LYS A 188 -4.79 -2.91 11.90
N LEU A 189 -5.39 -4.11 11.92
CA LEU A 189 -6.60 -4.37 11.12
C LEU A 189 -7.80 -3.52 11.54
N VAL A 190 -7.85 -3.09 12.79
CA VAL A 190 -8.92 -2.19 13.25
C VAL A 190 -8.76 -0.83 12.59
N ASP A 191 -7.52 -0.27 12.60
CA ASP A 191 -7.21 1.01 11.95
C ASP A 191 -7.42 0.90 10.44
N LEU A 192 -6.86 -0.12 9.80
CA LEU A 192 -7.06 -0.41 8.38
C LEU A 192 -8.55 -0.47 8.00
N SER A 193 -9.36 -1.18 8.82
CA SER A 193 -10.80 -1.31 8.57
C SER A 193 -11.57 0.01 8.73
N ARG A 194 -11.10 0.90 9.62
CA ARG A 194 -11.71 2.23 9.79
C ARG A 194 -11.42 3.11 8.57
N LEU A 195 -10.16 3.12 8.13
CA LEU A 195 -9.72 3.87 6.96
C LEU A 195 -10.41 3.35 5.68
N ALA A 196 -10.45 2.02 5.46
CA ALA A 196 -11.15 1.42 4.32
C ALA A 196 -12.65 1.74 4.31
N ARG A 197 -13.32 1.78 5.48
CA ARG A 197 -14.73 2.19 5.58
C ARG A 197 -14.92 3.67 5.29
N ARG A 198 -13.99 4.52 5.71
CA ARG A 198 -14.02 5.95 5.38
C ARG A 198 -13.89 6.13 3.86
N LEU A 199 -12.88 5.53 3.25
CA LEU A 199 -12.68 5.56 1.80
C LEU A 199 -13.93 5.07 1.06
N LYS A 200 -14.46 3.90 1.44
CA LYS A 200 -15.68 3.36 0.82
C LYS A 200 -16.88 4.32 0.90
N LYS A 201 -17.02 5.05 2.00
CA LYS A 201 -18.14 6.00 2.20
C LYS A 201 -18.03 7.25 1.34
N ASN A 202 -16.82 7.62 0.95
CA ASN A 202 -16.52 8.89 0.29
C ASN A 202 -15.89 8.68 -1.10
N LEU A 203 -16.14 7.55 -1.76
CA LEU A 203 -15.63 7.28 -3.11
C LEU A 203 -16.11 8.32 -4.13
N ASP A 204 -17.28 8.89 -3.90
CA ASP A 204 -17.84 9.98 -4.71
C ASP A 204 -17.04 11.29 -4.67
N LYS A 205 -16.10 11.44 -3.73
CA LYS A 205 -15.19 12.58 -3.65
C LYS A 205 -13.94 12.44 -4.52
N ILE A 206 -13.68 11.25 -5.05
CA ILE A 206 -12.55 11.02 -5.95
C ILE A 206 -12.95 11.55 -7.33
N ASP A 207 -12.27 12.61 -7.78
CA ASP A 207 -12.56 13.33 -9.01
C ASP A 207 -11.43 13.27 -10.05
N CYS A 208 -10.43 12.42 -9.83
CA CYS A 208 -9.29 12.22 -10.73
C CYS A 208 -9.35 10.87 -11.45
N PRO A 209 -8.71 10.76 -12.65
CA PRO A 209 -8.53 9.49 -13.33
C PRO A 209 -7.89 8.45 -12.41
N THR A 210 -8.43 7.23 -12.40
CA THR A 210 -7.98 6.20 -11.47
C THR A 210 -7.62 4.90 -12.18
N LEU A 211 -6.44 4.36 -11.87
CA LEU A 211 -6.02 3.00 -12.22
C LEU A 211 -6.28 2.07 -11.05
N LEU A 212 -7.07 1.01 -11.28
CA LEU A 212 -7.23 -0.10 -10.36
C LEU A 212 -6.34 -1.26 -10.80
N VAL A 213 -5.43 -1.67 -9.93
CA VAL A 213 -4.57 -2.83 -10.16
C VAL A 213 -5.02 -3.97 -9.25
N SER A 214 -5.33 -5.12 -9.84
CA SER A 214 -5.66 -6.36 -9.14
C SER A 214 -4.66 -7.47 -9.44
N ALA A 215 -4.62 -8.46 -8.56
CA ALA A 215 -3.80 -9.66 -8.70
C ALA A 215 -4.70 -10.88 -8.55
N ALA A 216 -4.68 -11.79 -9.52
CA ALA A 216 -5.61 -12.93 -9.57
C ALA A 216 -5.41 -13.90 -8.39
N GLN A 217 -4.18 -13.96 -7.83
CA GLN A 217 -3.86 -14.82 -6.68
C GLN A 217 -3.95 -14.06 -5.34
N ASP A 218 -4.59 -12.88 -5.30
CA ASP A 218 -4.74 -12.11 -4.06
C ASP A 218 -5.66 -12.83 -3.06
N ASP A 219 -5.09 -13.18 -1.91
CA ASP A 219 -5.79 -13.84 -0.81
C ASP A 219 -6.26 -12.86 0.28
N LYS A 220 -5.95 -11.56 0.19
CA LYS A 220 -6.25 -10.52 1.19
C LYS A 220 -7.47 -9.67 0.81
N VAL A 221 -7.54 -9.26 -0.46
CA VAL A 221 -8.59 -8.38 -0.99
C VAL A 221 -9.76 -9.19 -1.52
N ASP A 222 -10.98 -8.80 -1.16
CA ASP A 222 -12.18 -9.35 -1.78
C ASP A 222 -12.32 -8.75 -3.20
N PRO A 223 -12.46 -9.57 -4.26
CA PRO A 223 -12.58 -9.09 -5.66
C PRO A 223 -13.68 -8.03 -5.86
N LYS A 224 -14.73 -8.05 -5.04
CA LYS A 224 -15.77 -7.01 -5.03
C LYS A 224 -15.25 -5.60 -4.70
N SER A 225 -13.97 -5.44 -4.32
CA SER A 225 -13.39 -4.11 -4.10
C SER A 225 -13.39 -3.28 -5.37
N ILE A 226 -13.17 -3.89 -6.54
CA ILE A 226 -13.22 -3.24 -7.86
C ILE A 226 -14.65 -2.76 -8.15
N GLU A 227 -15.65 -3.66 -8.06
CA GLU A 227 -17.07 -3.34 -8.25
C GLU A 227 -17.50 -2.18 -7.34
N ILE A 228 -17.17 -2.27 -6.03
CA ILE A 228 -17.50 -1.22 -5.05
C ILE A 228 -16.86 0.12 -5.42
N PHE A 229 -15.62 0.12 -5.94
CA PHE A 229 -14.99 1.36 -6.40
C PHE A 229 -15.73 1.94 -7.60
N CYS A 230 -15.94 1.14 -8.65
CA CYS A 230 -16.60 1.57 -9.88
C CYS A 230 -18.02 2.09 -9.64
N GLU A 231 -18.78 1.48 -8.72
CA GLU A 231 -20.12 1.93 -8.35
C GLU A 231 -20.12 3.21 -7.49
N GLY A 232 -19.10 3.39 -6.66
CA GLY A 232 -19.03 4.49 -5.69
C GLY A 232 -18.32 5.73 -6.18
N ALA A 233 -17.30 5.61 -7.02
CA ALA A 233 -16.47 6.72 -7.50
C ALA A 233 -17.10 7.40 -8.73
N ILE A 234 -18.30 7.90 -8.56
CA ILE A 234 -19.16 8.42 -9.65
C ILE A 234 -18.64 9.72 -10.30
N ASN A 235 -17.74 10.43 -9.61
CA ASN A 235 -17.13 11.66 -10.12
C ASN A 235 -15.75 11.42 -10.76
N THR A 236 -15.25 10.19 -10.72
CA THR A 236 -13.98 9.82 -11.37
C THR A 236 -14.13 9.90 -12.89
N PRO A 237 -13.31 10.71 -13.61
CA PRO A 237 -13.46 10.92 -15.06
C PRO A 237 -13.23 9.64 -15.87
N SER A 238 -12.35 8.76 -15.39
CA SER A 238 -12.08 7.46 -16.00
C SER A 238 -11.56 6.46 -14.98
N VAL A 239 -11.93 5.21 -15.14
CA VAL A 239 -11.40 4.07 -14.38
C VAL A 239 -10.75 3.10 -15.36
N ASP A 240 -9.47 2.88 -15.16
CA ASP A 240 -8.66 1.93 -15.91
C ASP A 240 -8.39 0.69 -15.05
N LEU A 241 -8.44 -0.49 -15.65
CA LEU A 241 -8.28 -1.76 -14.94
C LEU A 241 -7.05 -2.51 -15.45
N ALA A 242 -6.27 -3.06 -14.53
CA ALA A 242 -5.17 -3.96 -14.84
C ALA A 242 -5.18 -5.15 -13.86
N GLU A 243 -5.19 -6.37 -14.39
CA GLU A 243 -5.11 -7.59 -13.61
C GLU A 243 -3.84 -8.36 -13.95
N PHE A 244 -3.19 -8.93 -12.92
CA PHE A 244 -1.94 -9.68 -13.02
C PHE A 244 -2.17 -11.12 -12.55
N ASP A 245 -2.11 -12.06 -13.50
CA ASP A 245 -2.58 -13.44 -13.32
C ASP A 245 -1.70 -14.29 -12.40
N HIS A 246 -0.41 -13.98 -12.35
CA HIS A 246 0.59 -14.77 -11.61
C HIS A 246 1.03 -14.12 -10.31
N SER A 247 0.41 -12.99 -9.95
CA SER A 247 0.78 -12.24 -8.75
C SER A 247 -0.19 -12.49 -7.60
N PRO A 248 0.33 -12.66 -6.39
CA PRO A 248 -0.45 -12.58 -5.15
C PRO A 248 -0.60 -11.12 -4.72
N HIS A 249 -1.13 -10.89 -3.51
CA HIS A 249 -1.40 -9.56 -2.93
C HIS A 249 -0.24 -8.56 -3.07
N GLY A 250 1.00 -9.03 -2.94
CA GLY A 250 2.21 -8.21 -3.07
C GLY A 250 2.69 -8.06 -4.52
N CYS A 251 1.82 -7.73 -5.46
CA CYS A 251 2.15 -7.71 -6.89
C CYS A 251 3.27 -6.71 -7.25
N THR A 252 3.45 -5.64 -6.48
CA THR A 252 4.52 -4.63 -6.70
C THR A 252 5.92 -5.14 -6.38
N TYR A 253 6.04 -6.28 -5.69
CA TYR A 253 7.31 -6.97 -5.40
C TYR A 253 7.22 -8.46 -5.72
N GLY A 254 6.13 -8.89 -6.32
CA GLY A 254 5.88 -10.26 -6.76
C GLY A 254 6.54 -10.62 -8.09
N PRO A 255 6.15 -11.75 -8.70
CA PRO A 255 6.75 -12.24 -9.94
C PRO A 255 6.52 -11.30 -11.14
N GLU A 256 5.42 -10.54 -11.15
CA GLU A 256 5.08 -9.59 -12.24
C GLU A 256 5.37 -8.12 -11.86
N ARG A 257 6.23 -7.86 -10.86
CA ARG A 257 6.51 -6.51 -10.35
C ARG A 257 6.94 -5.52 -11.42
N GLU A 258 7.71 -5.97 -12.42
CA GLU A 258 8.17 -5.11 -13.51
C GLU A 258 7.01 -4.70 -14.43
N GLN A 259 6.08 -5.63 -14.71
CA GLN A 259 4.88 -5.35 -15.50
C GLN A 259 3.93 -4.42 -14.74
N VAL A 260 3.76 -4.64 -13.42
CA VAL A 260 2.99 -3.74 -12.55
C VAL A 260 3.57 -2.34 -12.56
N ALA A 261 4.90 -2.22 -12.40
CA ALA A 261 5.59 -0.93 -12.40
C ALA A 261 5.47 -0.23 -13.76
N ALA A 262 5.68 -0.95 -14.85
CA ALA A 262 5.54 -0.42 -16.21
C ALA A 262 4.10 0.08 -16.47
N ARG A 263 3.08 -0.67 -16.01
CA ARG A 263 1.67 -0.28 -16.15
C ARG A 263 1.34 0.99 -15.35
N CYS A 264 1.84 1.10 -14.12
CA CYS A 264 1.69 2.30 -13.29
C CYS A 264 2.37 3.52 -13.93
N ALA A 265 3.61 3.37 -14.40
CA ALA A 265 4.34 4.45 -15.05
C ALA A 265 3.70 4.88 -16.38
N ALA A 266 3.18 3.93 -17.17
CA ALA A 266 2.45 4.23 -18.39
C ALA A 266 1.14 5.00 -18.14
N PHE A 267 0.42 4.65 -17.05
CA PHE A 267 -0.78 5.37 -16.65
C PHE A 267 -0.49 6.84 -16.33
N VAL A 268 0.53 7.11 -15.51
CA VAL A 268 0.93 8.48 -15.19
C VAL A 268 1.38 9.23 -16.45
N ALA A 269 2.22 8.61 -17.28
CA ALA A 269 2.72 9.24 -18.50
C ALA A 269 1.59 9.65 -19.46
N ALA A 270 0.60 8.78 -19.67
CA ALA A 270 -0.54 9.09 -20.52
C ALA A 270 -1.37 10.29 -20.02
N LEU A 271 -1.51 10.46 -18.70
CA LEU A 271 -2.20 11.61 -18.11
C LEU A 271 -1.38 12.90 -18.27
N VAL A 272 -0.06 12.84 -18.07
CA VAL A 272 0.85 13.98 -18.28
C VAL A 272 0.80 14.44 -19.73
N ASP A 273 0.85 13.53 -20.70
CA ASP A 273 0.79 13.84 -22.12
C ASP A 273 -0.53 14.52 -22.50
N ASN A 274 -1.66 14.03 -21.95
CA ASN A 274 -2.98 14.62 -22.17
C ASN A 274 -3.09 16.04 -21.60
N HIS A 275 -2.54 16.31 -20.42
CA HIS A 275 -2.49 17.66 -19.85
C HIS A 275 -1.69 18.63 -20.72
N THR A 276 -0.56 18.17 -21.24
CA THR A 276 0.28 18.99 -22.14
C THR A 276 -0.46 19.31 -23.43
N ALA A 277 -1.15 18.33 -24.03
CA ALA A 277 -1.92 18.52 -25.25
C ALA A 277 -3.14 19.45 -25.08
N ALA A 278 -3.76 19.47 -23.89
CA ALA A 278 -4.89 20.35 -23.59
C ALA A 278 -4.49 21.80 -23.29
N SER A 279 -3.20 22.04 -23.05
CA SER A 279 -2.64 23.36 -22.72
C SER A 279 -2.06 24.10 -23.92
N VAL A 280 -2.04 23.47 -25.12
CA VAL A 280 -1.61 24.01 -26.42
C VAL A 280 -2.83 24.30 -27.27
#